data_24a10e63f0c3a471e592a4ff7a969041
#
_entry.id   24a10e63f0c3a471e592a4ff7a969041
#
_cell.length_a   1.000
_cell.length_b   1.000
_cell.length_c   1.000
_cell.angle_alpha   90.00
_cell.angle_beta   90.00
_cell.angle_gamma   90.00
#
_symmetry.space_group_name_H-M   'P 1'
#
loop_
_entity.id
_entity.type
_entity.pdbx_description
1 polymer ?
#
loop_
_entity_poly.entity_id
_entity_poly.type
_entity_poly.pdbx_seq_one_letter_code
_entity_poly.pdbx_strand_id
1 'polypeptide(L)'
;GRFHYGRRGSPTQWALAEALTELEPGADGTMLYPSGTAALAGALMSVLEPGDVLLVQDNVYEPTRSIGSSLLRRWGVETRFFDPEDFEAYAGMFDDRVKAVMLEVPGSLTMEVCDVPRLAGIAKEHGATVLIDNTWATGLGFPALEHGCDITITSLTKHAGGHSDLLMGCASAGKAHYAKLRHTAQLLGQYVSPDDAA
;
A
#
# COMPACT_ATOMS: atom_id res chain seq x y z
N GLY A 1 -18.46 -0.91 15.96
CA GLY A 1 -18.67 0.53 15.76
C GLY A 1 -20.14 0.89 15.69
N ARG A 2 -20.50 2.16 15.88
CA ARG A 2 -21.88 2.63 15.65
C ARG A 2 -21.99 3.13 14.22
N PHE A 3 -22.98 2.63 13.47
CA PHE A 3 -23.33 3.19 12.16
C PHE A 3 -23.90 4.58 12.33
N HIS A 4 -23.27 5.58 11.73
CA HIS A 4 -23.71 6.97 11.77
C HIS A 4 -23.98 7.54 10.37
N TYR A 5 -23.16 7.14 9.37
CA TYR A 5 -23.22 7.68 8.03
C TYR A 5 -22.52 6.74 7.05
N GLY A 6 -23.16 6.41 5.92
CA GLY A 6 -22.73 5.38 4.97
C GLY A 6 -21.28 5.50 4.48
N ARG A 7 -20.78 6.71 4.22
CA ARG A 7 -19.41 6.93 3.80
C ARG A 7 -18.35 6.43 4.79
N ARG A 8 -18.71 6.23 6.07
CA ARG A 8 -17.84 5.65 7.11
C ARG A 8 -17.94 4.14 7.21
N GLY A 9 -18.62 3.51 6.27
CA GLY A 9 -18.87 2.09 6.22
C GLY A 9 -20.13 1.66 6.98
N SER A 10 -20.52 0.44 6.76
CA SER A 10 -21.61 -0.28 7.39
C SER A 10 -21.09 -1.58 8.03
N PRO A 11 -21.92 -2.32 8.77
CA PRO A 11 -21.51 -3.60 9.35
C PRO A 11 -20.89 -4.57 8.34
N THR A 12 -21.39 -4.62 7.09
CA THR A 12 -20.84 -5.50 6.04
C THR A 12 -19.40 -5.13 5.70
N GLN A 13 -19.12 -3.87 5.41
CA GLN A 13 -17.77 -3.41 5.08
C GLN A 13 -16.82 -3.55 6.28
N TRP A 14 -17.30 -3.32 7.50
CA TRP A 14 -16.47 -3.49 8.70
C TRP A 14 -16.12 -4.95 8.93
N ALA A 15 -17.07 -5.88 8.71
CA ALA A 15 -16.80 -7.32 8.82
C ALA A 15 -15.74 -7.78 7.81
N LEU A 16 -15.83 -7.33 6.55
CA LEU A 16 -14.81 -7.62 5.54
C LEU A 16 -13.44 -7.02 5.93
N ALA A 17 -13.41 -5.75 6.36
CA ALA A 17 -12.16 -5.11 6.78
C ALA A 17 -11.52 -5.81 8.00
N GLU A 18 -12.33 -6.29 8.94
CA GLU A 18 -11.88 -7.05 10.11
C GLU A 18 -11.30 -8.41 9.69
N ALA A 19 -12.00 -9.15 8.82
CA ALA A 19 -11.51 -10.42 8.28
C ALA A 19 -10.18 -10.25 7.51
N LEU A 20 -10.06 -9.20 6.69
CA LEU A 20 -8.81 -8.90 5.97
C LEU A 20 -7.68 -8.50 6.92
N THR A 21 -8.01 -7.84 8.04
CA THR A 21 -7.02 -7.51 9.07
C THR A 21 -6.48 -8.77 9.74
N GLU A 22 -7.34 -9.75 10.02
CA GLU A 22 -6.93 -11.06 10.59
C GLU A 22 -6.07 -11.87 9.61
N LEU A 23 -6.28 -11.70 8.29
CA LEU A 23 -5.50 -12.37 7.24
C LEU A 23 -4.17 -11.68 6.92
N GLU A 24 -3.91 -10.50 7.50
CA GLU A 24 -2.65 -9.75 7.31
C GLU A 24 -1.89 -9.68 8.65
N PRO A 25 -0.94 -10.61 8.91
CA PRO A 25 -0.20 -10.65 10.16
C PRO A 25 0.53 -9.32 10.45
N GLY A 26 0.40 -8.81 11.66
CA GLY A 26 0.97 -7.52 12.07
C GLY A 26 0.07 -6.30 11.81
N ALA A 27 -1.09 -6.47 11.16
CA ALA A 27 -2.03 -5.37 10.93
C ALA A 27 -2.81 -5.00 12.20
N ASP A 28 -2.95 -3.70 12.45
CA ASP A 28 -3.86 -3.10 13.45
C ASP A 28 -5.24 -2.77 12.83
N GLY A 29 -5.28 -2.67 11.51
CA GLY A 29 -6.52 -2.48 10.77
C GLY A 29 -6.33 -2.37 9.26
N THR A 30 -7.44 -2.53 8.55
CA THR A 30 -7.54 -2.52 7.10
C THR A 30 -8.57 -1.48 6.63
N MET A 31 -8.21 -0.72 5.60
CA MET A 31 -9.12 0.19 4.89
C MET A 31 -9.48 -0.40 3.52
N LEU A 32 -10.77 -0.33 3.19
CA LEU A 32 -11.29 -0.75 1.90
C LEU A 32 -11.31 0.43 0.91
N TYR A 33 -11.06 0.14 -0.37
CA TYR A 33 -11.00 1.10 -1.46
C TYR A 33 -11.73 0.55 -2.70
N PRO A 34 -12.27 1.41 -3.57
CA PRO A 34 -13.02 0.97 -4.75
C PRO A 34 -12.17 0.25 -5.81
N SER A 35 -10.84 0.25 -5.67
CA SER A 35 -9.92 -0.51 -6.52
C SER A 35 -8.54 -0.62 -5.87
N GLY A 36 -7.70 -1.55 -6.36
CA GLY A 36 -6.29 -1.64 -5.93
C GLY A 36 -5.52 -0.35 -6.19
N THR A 37 -5.74 0.31 -7.33
CA THR A 37 -5.11 1.60 -7.66
C THR A 37 -5.55 2.72 -6.70
N ALA A 38 -6.82 2.73 -6.27
CA ALA A 38 -7.29 3.68 -5.26
C ALA A 38 -6.66 3.41 -3.88
N ALA A 39 -6.46 2.14 -3.53
CA ALA A 39 -5.76 1.75 -2.30
C ALA A 39 -4.30 2.22 -2.31
N LEU A 40 -3.61 2.00 -3.44
CA LEU A 40 -2.23 2.45 -3.65
C LEU A 40 -2.11 3.98 -3.51
N ALA A 41 -2.93 4.74 -4.24
CA ALA A 41 -2.91 6.20 -4.18
C ALA A 41 -3.23 6.71 -2.76
N GLY A 42 -4.25 6.15 -2.12
CA GLY A 42 -4.65 6.51 -0.75
C GLY A 42 -3.58 6.18 0.29
N ALA A 43 -2.90 5.06 0.16
CA ALA A 43 -1.80 4.66 1.04
C ALA A 43 -0.59 5.61 0.88
N LEU A 44 -0.16 5.90 -0.36
CA LEU A 44 0.93 6.85 -0.63
C LEU A 44 0.60 8.25 -0.10
N MET A 45 -0.60 8.76 -0.36
CA MET A 45 -1.05 10.08 0.14
C MET A 45 -1.20 10.12 1.67
N SER A 46 -1.27 8.98 2.34
CA SER A 46 -1.33 8.93 3.81
C SER A 46 0.03 9.15 4.46
N VAL A 47 1.13 9.00 3.74
CA VAL A 47 2.50 9.06 4.29
C VAL A 47 3.37 10.14 3.68
N LEU A 48 3.00 10.67 2.52
CA LEU A 48 3.76 11.67 1.77
C LEU A 48 3.12 13.05 1.88
N GLU A 49 3.96 14.08 1.84
CA GLU A 49 3.59 15.50 1.83
C GLU A 49 4.33 16.24 0.69
N PRO A 50 3.87 17.42 0.26
CA PRO A 50 4.59 18.21 -0.74
C PRO A 50 6.03 18.51 -0.29
N GLY A 51 7.00 18.24 -1.15
CA GLY A 51 8.44 18.37 -0.88
C GLY A 51 9.13 17.05 -0.57
N ASP A 52 8.38 16.00 -0.26
CA ASP A 52 8.92 14.68 0.00
C ASP A 52 9.42 13.97 -1.26
N VAL A 53 10.24 12.95 -1.05
CA VAL A 53 10.71 12.01 -2.07
C VAL A 53 10.15 10.63 -1.77
N LEU A 54 9.61 9.99 -2.81
CA LEU A 54 9.21 8.59 -2.84
C LEU A 54 10.24 7.80 -3.65
N LEU A 55 10.82 6.76 -3.06
CA LEU A 55 11.58 5.75 -3.81
C LEU A 55 10.62 4.65 -4.28
N VAL A 56 10.71 4.26 -5.54
CA VAL A 56 9.86 3.25 -6.15
C VAL A 56 10.73 2.21 -6.84
N GLN A 57 10.51 0.94 -6.55
CA GLN A 57 11.11 -0.17 -7.29
C GLN A 57 10.80 -0.03 -8.78
N ASP A 58 11.77 -0.26 -9.65
CA ASP A 58 11.62 0.07 -11.08
C ASP A 58 10.74 -0.91 -11.88
N ASN A 59 10.55 -2.12 -11.39
CA ASN A 59 9.70 -3.15 -12.01
C ASN A 59 8.28 -3.26 -11.39
N VAL A 60 7.78 -2.18 -10.74
CA VAL A 60 6.41 -2.12 -10.23
C VAL A 60 5.38 -2.02 -11.36
N TYR A 61 4.13 -2.31 -11.00
CA TYR A 61 2.94 -2.17 -11.84
C TYR A 61 2.86 -0.77 -12.48
N GLU A 62 2.51 -0.71 -13.77
CA GLU A 62 2.52 0.55 -14.54
C GLU A 62 1.70 1.67 -13.88
N PRO A 63 0.48 1.47 -13.35
CA PRO A 63 -0.24 2.50 -12.61
C PRO A 63 0.52 3.04 -11.41
N THR A 64 1.35 2.26 -10.72
CA THR A 64 2.23 2.73 -9.64
C THR A 64 3.25 3.74 -10.18
N ARG A 65 3.86 3.43 -11.32
CA ARG A 65 4.79 4.35 -12.02
C ARG A 65 4.08 5.63 -12.43
N SER A 66 2.88 5.50 -13.01
CA SER A 66 2.07 6.64 -13.45
C SER A 66 1.61 7.52 -12.29
N ILE A 67 1.21 6.94 -11.15
CA ILE A 67 0.87 7.71 -9.94
C ILE A 67 2.09 8.52 -9.47
N GLY A 68 3.26 7.90 -9.37
CA GLY A 68 4.49 8.56 -8.96
C GLY A 68 4.90 9.69 -9.91
N SER A 69 5.01 9.38 -11.20
CA SER A 69 5.53 10.31 -12.20
C SER A 69 4.56 11.43 -12.61
N SER A 70 3.25 11.29 -12.36
CA SER A 70 2.25 12.26 -12.77
C SER A 70 1.45 12.84 -11.60
N LEU A 71 0.68 12.03 -10.88
CA LEU A 71 -0.21 12.52 -9.82
C LEU A 71 0.59 13.10 -8.65
N LEU A 72 1.52 12.35 -8.09
CA LEU A 72 2.34 12.77 -6.95
C LEU A 72 3.26 13.94 -7.34
N ARG A 73 3.83 13.91 -8.55
CA ARG A 73 4.61 15.03 -9.06
C ARG A 73 3.81 16.35 -9.09
N ARG A 74 2.56 16.31 -9.52
CA ARG A 74 1.67 17.50 -9.54
C ARG A 74 1.34 17.96 -8.11
N TRP A 75 1.38 17.05 -7.16
CA TRP A 75 1.18 17.34 -5.74
C TRP A 75 2.47 17.78 -5.02
N GLY A 76 3.59 17.87 -5.75
CA GLY A 76 4.87 18.34 -5.23
C GLY A 76 5.76 17.27 -4.61
N VAL A 77 5.46 15.98 -4.84
CA VAL A 77 6.31 14.86 -4.42
C VAL A 77 7.23 14.45 -5.57
N GLU A 78 8.51 14.32 -5.32
CA GLU A 78 9.49 13.76 -6.24
C GLU A 78 9.45 12.22 -6.19
N THR A 79 9.50 11.56 -7.34
CA THR A 79 9.61 10.09 -7.41
C THR A 79 10.92 9.72 -8.06
N ARG A 80 11.68 8.82 -7.41
CA ARG A 80 12.91 8.22 -7.92
C ARG A 80 12.74 6.72 -8.02
N PHE A 81 13.20 6.12 -9.12
CA PHE A 81 13.14 4.68 -9.33
C PHE A 81 14.48 4.03 -9.01
N PHE A 82 14.44 2.82 -8.45
CA PHE A 82 15.63 2.05 -8.10
C PHE A 82 15.52 0.59 -8.55
N ASP A 83 16.67 -0.02 -8.82
CA ASP A 83 16.80 -1.46 -9.05
C ASP A 83 16.77 -2.18 -7.69
N PRO A 84 15.81 -3.10 -7.44
CA PRO A 84 15.70 -3.79 -6.17
C PRO A 84 16.84 -4.80 -5.89
N GLU A 85 17.68 -5.11 -6.88
CA GLU A 85 18.83 -5.99 -6.73
C GLU A 85 20.13 -5.22 -6.40
N ASP A 86 20.19 -3.90 -6.69
CA ASP A 86 21.33 -3.05 -6.38
C ASP A 86 21.16 -2.33 -5.02
N PHE A 87 21.46 -3.04 -3.94
CA PHE A 87 21.33 -2.53 -2.57
C PHE A 87 22.25 -1.35 -2.25
N GLU A 88 23.44 -1.28 -2.91
CA GLU A 88 24.38 -0.17 -2.68
C GLU A 88 23.87 1.12 -3.33
N ALA A 89 23.44 1.05 -4.58
CA ALA A 89 22.81 2.17 -5.25
C ALA A 89 21.53 2.60 -4.53
N TYR A 90 20.69 1.65 -4.10
CA TYR A 90 19.47 1.93 -3.34
C TYR A 90 19.77 2.68 -2.02
N ALA A 91 20.72 2.19 -1.22
CA ALA A 91 21.12 2.86 0.02
C ALA A 91 21.66 4.29 -0.23
N GLY A 92 22.37 4.49 -1.33
CA GLY A 92 22.89 5.80 -1.75
C GLY A 92 21.81 6.81 -2.19
N MET A 93 20.55 6.38 -2.40
CA MET A 93 19.46 7.27 -2.82
C MET A 93 18.80 8.03 -1.69
N PHE A 94 19.07 7.67 -0.43
CA PHE A 94 18.42 8.29 0.71
C PHE A 94 19.02 9.64 1.06
N ASP A 95 18.18 10.65 1.13
CA ASP A 95 18.42 11.97 1.68
C ASP A 95 17.30 12.34 2.68
N ASP A 96 17.39 13.49 3.33
CA ASP A 96 16.43 13.94 4.36
C ASP A 96 14.99 14.07 3.83
N ARG A 97 14.80 14.12 2.51
CA ARG A 97 13.49 14.23 1.87
C ARG A 97 12.85 12.88 1.57
N VAL A 98 13.60 11.79 1.59
CA VAL A 98 13.04 10.44 1.34
C VAL A 98 12.19 10.04 2.53
N LYS A 99 10.87 9.96 2.34
CA LYS A 99 9.90 9.64 3.40
C LYS A 99 9.21 8.29 3.21
N ALA A 100 9.20 7.78 1.98
CA ALA A 100 8.57 6.51 1.70
C ALA A 100 9.30 5.72 0.61
N VAL A 101 9.15 4.40 0.69
CA VAL A 101 9.59 3.43 -0.31
C VAL A 101 8.38 2.59 -0.73
N MET A 102 8.20 2.39 -2.03
CA MET A 102 7.16 1.54 -2.60
C MET A 102 7.78 0.32 -3.27
N LEU A 103 7.41 -0.85 -2.79
CA LEU A 103 7.84 -2.17 -3.30
C LEU A 103 6.67 -2.90 -3.96
N GLU A 104 6.98 -3.88 -4.80
CA GLU A 104 6.04 -4.85 -5.35
C GLU A 104 6.76 -6.18 -5.60
N VAL A 105 6.27 -7.27 -5.03
CA VAL A 105 6.94 -8.56 -5.11
C VAL A 105 5.93 -9.71 -5.30
N PRO A 106 6.12 -10.53 -6.34
CA PRO A 106 7.08 -10.41 -7.46
C PRO A 106 6.85 -9.13 -8.27
N GLY A 107 7.91 -8.63 -8.92
CA GLY A 107 7.84 -7.48 -9.81
C GLY A 107 6.84 -7.67 -10.96
N SER A 108 6.13 -6.61 -11.32
CA SER A 108 5.12 -6.67 -12.38
C SER A 108 5.76 -7.00 -13.73
N LEU A 109 5.17 -7.94 -14.45
CA LEU A 109 5.62 -8.47 -15.76
C LEU A 109 6.94 -9.26 -15.72
N THR A 110 7.95 -8.84 -14.97
CA THR A 110 9.26 -9.47 -14.89
C THR A 110 9.27 -10.68 -13.96
N MET A 111 8.35 -10.70 -12.97
CA MET A 111 8.23 -11.76 -11.97
C MET A 111 9.49 -11.95 -11.10
N GLU A 112 10.35 -10.96 -11.03
CA GLU A 112 11.53 -10.95 -10.17
C GLU A 112 11.12 -10.87 -8.70
N VAL A 113 11.83 -11.62 -7.86
CA VAL A 113 11.61 -11.65 -6.41
C VAL A 113 12.82 -11.03 -5.73
N CYS A 114 12.62 -9.89 -5.09
CA CYS A 114 13.68 -9.20 -4.35
C CYS A 114 13.65 -9.53 -2.84
N ASP A 115 14.74 -9.21 -2.16
CA ASP A 115 14.88 -9.35 -0.70
C ASP A 115 14.17 -8.20 0.03
N VAL A 116 12.84 -8.33 0.20
CA VAL A 116 12.01 -7.32 0.89
C VAL A 116 12.53 -7.01 2.30
N PRO A 117 12.87 -7.99 3.17
CA PRO A 117 13.38 -7.69 4.50
C PRO A 117 14.63 -6.81 4.48
N ARG A 118 15.53 -7.05 3.54
CA ARG A 118 16.76 -6.26 3.40
C ARG A 118 16.48 -4.85 2.91
N LEU A 119 15.63 -4.69 1.88
CA LEU A 119 15.22 -3.38 1.37
C LEU A 119 14.48 -2.57 2.45
N ALA A 120 13.56 -3.22 3.18
CA ALA A 120 12.86 -2.60 4.30
C ALA A 120 13.82 -2.20 5.43
N GLY A 121 14.79 -3.04 5.76
CA GLY A 121 15.82 -2.74 6.75
C GLY A 121 16.59 -1.47 6.42
N ILE A 122 17.09 -1.34 5.20
CA ILE A 122 17.80 -0.13 4.72
C ILE A 122 16.88 1.11 4.82
N ALA A 123 15.62 1.01 4.37
CA ALA A 123 14.67 2.12 4.45
C ALA A 123 14.43 2.57 5.90
N LYS A 124 14.32 1.62 6.83
CA LYS A 124 14.12 1.90 8.27
C LYS A 124 15.31 2.59 8.93
N GLU A 125 16.53 2.26 8.54
CA GLU A 125 17.74 2.94 9.01
C GLU A 125 17.71 4.44 8.68
N HIS A 126 17.03 4.80 7.58
CA HIS A 126 16.83 6.19 7.14
C HIS A 126 15.48 6.80 7.57
N GLY A 127 14.67 6.08 8.37
CA GLY A 127 13.38 6.56 8.88
C GLY A 127 12.27 6.64 7.84
N ALA A 128 12.42 5.97 6.69
CA ALA A 128 11.40 5.96 5.65
C ALA A 128 10.31 4.91 5.94
N THR A 129 9.07 5.23 5.55
CA THR A 129 7.92 4.32 5.61
C THR A 129 7.95 3.37 4.42
N VAL A 130 7.82 2.08 4.66
CA VAL A 130 7.84 1.05 3.61
C VAL A 130 6.43 0.58 3.29
N LEU A 131 6.01 0.79 2.03
CA LEU A 131 4.77 0.29 1.47
C LEU A 131 5.07 -0.84 0.49
N ILE A 132 4.18 -1.82 0.40
CA ILE A 132 4.31 -2.93 -0.56
C ILE A 132 2.97 -3.25 -1.21
N ASP A 133 2.97 -3.39 -2.54
CA ASP A 133 1.90 -4.09 -3.23
C ASP A 133 2.11 -5.61 -3.06
N ASN A 134 1.30 -6.21 -2.21
CA ASN A 134 1.34 -7.62 -1.86
C ASN A 134 0.19 -8.40 -2.53
N THR A 135 -0.34 -7.89 -3.63
CA THR A 135 -1.49 -8.47 -4.33
C THR A 135 -1.24 -9.91 -4.75
N TRP A 136 -0.02 -10.24 -5.16
CA TRP A 136 0.32 -11.58 -5.65
C TRP A 136 0.37 -12.61 -4.53
N ALA A 137 1.12 -12.33 -3.45
CA ALA A 137 1.33 -13.27 -2.34
C ALA A 137 0.24 -13.18 -1.28
N THR A 138 -0.32 -12.00 -1.07
CA THR A 138 -1.19 -11.66 0.06
C THR A 138 -0.51 -11.87 1.43
N GLY A 139 -1.14 -11.49 2.52
CA GLY A 139 -0.62 -11.77 3.87
C GLY A 139 -0.48 -13.26 4.19
N LEU A 140 -1.18 -14.12 3.42
CA LEU A 140 -1.10 -15.58 3.59
C LEU A 140 0.18 -16.18 3.01
N GLY A 141 0.63 -15.68 1.87
CA GLY A 141 1.86 -16.15 1.22
C GLY A 141 3.11 -15.43 1.68
N PHE A 142 2.99 -14.13 2.00
CA PHE A 142 4.07 -13.31 2.51
C PHE A 142 3.56 -12.28 3.53
N PRO A 143 3.76 -12.49 4.84
CA PRO A 143 3.33 -11.58 5.89
C PRO A 143 4.24 -10.34 5.95
N ALA A 144 4.07 -9.41 4.99
CA ALA A 144 5.01 -8.33 4.72
C ALA A 144 5.20 -7.37 5.89
N LEU A 145 4.17 -7.14 6.72
CA LEU A 145 4.28 -6.29 7.91
C LEU A 145 5.23 -6.91 8.96
N GLU A 146 5.29 -8.24 9.07
CA GLU A 146 6.24 -8.93 9.95
C GLU A 146 7.67 -8.92 9.38
N HIS A 147 7.82 -8.60 8.09
CA HIS A 147 9.09 -8.51 7.38
C HIS A 147 9.58 -7.07 7.13
N GLY A 148 9.08 -6.12 7.94
CA GLY A 148 9.59 -4.74 7.96
C GLY A 148 8.81 -3.73 7.14
N CYS A 149 7.78 -4.15 6.39
CA CYS A 149 6.86 -3.21 5.77
C CYS A 149 5.93 -2.56 6.80
N ASP A 150 5.42 -1.37 6.50
CA ASP A 150 4.51 -0.61 7.37
C ASP A 150 3.06 -0.67 6.89
N ILE A 151 2.89 -0.72 5.57
CA ILE A 151 1.59 -0.73 4.90
C ILE A 151 1.63 -1.74 3.77
N THR A 152 0.68 -2.68 3.77
CA THR A 152 0.45 -3.58 2.64
C THR A 152 -0.73 -3.10 1.83
N ILE A 153 -0.64 -3.27 0.51
CA ILE A 153 -1.70 -2.93 -0.43
C ILE A 153 -2.05 -4.22 -1.18
N THR A 154 -3.34 -4.49 -1.32
CA THR A 154 -3.83 -5.68 -2.01
C THR A 154 -4.99 -5.31 -2.92
N SER A 155 -4.90 -5.68 -4.20
CA SER A 155 -6.02 -5.63 -5.12
C SER A 155 -6.93 -6.83 -4.87
N LEU A 156 -8.01 -6.63 -4.11
CA LEU A 156 -9.00 -7.67 -3.80
C LEU A 156 -9.74 -8.15 -5.05
N THR A 157 -9.68 -7.39 -6.15
CA THR A 157 -10.10 -7.77 -7.50
C THR A 157 -9.51 -9.11 -7.96
N LYS A 158 -8.34 -9.49 -7.43
CA LYS A 158 -7.59 -10.69 -7.83
C LYS A 158 -7.99 -11.91 -7.00
N HIS A 159 -7.15 -12.32 -6.06
CA HIS A 159 -7.36 -13.57 -5.32
C HIS A 159 -8.58 -13.55 -4.39
N ALA A 160 -8.84 -12.45 -3.71
CA ALA A 160 -9.96 -12.36 -2.78
C ALA A 160 -11.34 -12.43 -3.50
N GLY A 161 -11.50 -11.65 -4.58
CA GLY A 161 -12.69 -11.74 -5.42
C GLY A 161 -12.77 -13.07 -6.19
N GLY A 162 -11.67 -13.50 -6.81
CA GLY A 162 -11.48 -14.82 -7.39
C GLY A 162 -12.24 -15.11 -8.69
N HIS A 163 -13.26 -14.32 -9.02
CA HIS A 163 -14.21 -14.60 -10.13
C HIS A 163 -14.22 -13.54 -11.23
N SER A 164 -13.38 -12.53 -11.16
CA SER A 164 -13.30 -11.41 -12.13
C SER A 164 -14.61 -10.63 -12.28
N ASP A 165 -15.40 -10.56 -11.25
CA ASP A 165 -16.75 -9.97 -11.23
C ASP A 165 -16.85 -8.71 -10.37
N LEU A 166 -15.80 -8.37 -9.60
CA LEU A 166 -15.76 -7.16 -8.78
C LEU A 166 -14.43 -6.42 -8.87
N LEU A 167 -14.47 -5.14 -8.57
CA LEU A 167 -13.30 -4.28 -8.39
C LEU A 167 -13.23 -3.80 -6.95
N MET A 168 -12.16 -4.13 -6.26
CA MET A 168 -11.94 -3.67 -4.90
C MET A 168 -10.44 -3.69 -4.56
N GLY A 169 -10.02 -2.85 -3.64
CA GLY A 169 -8.69 -2.89 -3.05
C GLY A 169 -8.74 -2.70 -1.56
N CYS A 170 -7.67 -3.04 -0.89
CA CYS A 170 -7.47 -2.71 0.50
C CYS A 170 -6.03 -2.26 0.78
N ALA A 171 -5.87 -1.55 1.89
CA ALA A 171 -4.57 -1.29 2.47
C ALA A 171 -4.64 -1.60 3.97
N SER A 172 -3.73 -2.43 4.43
CA SER A 172 -3.60 -2.84 5.83
C SER A 172 -2.34 -2.24 6.42
N ALA A 173 -2.38 -1.80 7.66
CA ALA A 173 -1.26 -1.16 8.31
C ALA A 173 -1.14 -1.55 9.78
N GLY A 174 0.09 -1.55 10.28
CA GLY A 174 0.38 -1.68 11.69
C GLY A 174 -0.05 -0.43 12.48
N LYS A 175 -0.02 -0.53 13.81
CA LYS A 175 -0.51 0.47 14.77
C LYS A 175 0.03 1.89 14.52
N ALA A 176 1.29 2.01 14.08
CA ALA A 176 1.91 3.31 13.85
C ALA A 176 1.28 4.09 12.68
N HIS A 177 0.76 3.39 11.67
CA HIS A 177 0.30 3.97 10.41
C HIS A 177 -1.21 3.89 10.19
N TYR A 178 -1.92 2.94 10.81
CA TYR A 178 -3.34 2.70 10.54
C TYR A 178 -4.24 3.93 10.77
N ALA A 179 -4.02 4.69 11.85
CA ALA A 179 -4.84 5.86 12.14
C ALA A 179 -4.74 6.93 11.03
N LYS A 180 -3.52 7.19 10.51
CA LYS A 180 -3.26 8.14 9.43
C LYS A 180 -3.81 7.64 8.09
N LEU A 181 -3.62 6.35 7.78
CA LEU A 181 -4.18 5.68 6.61
C LEU A 181 -5.71 5.82 6.57
N ARG A 182 -6.38 5.47 7.67
CA ARG A 182 -7.83 5.58 7.83
C ARG A 182 -8.33 7.01 7.68
N HIS A 183 -7.65 7.97 8.30
CA HIS A 183 -8.01 9.39 8.23
C HIS A 183 -7.97 9.89 6.78
N THR A 184 -6.86 9.62 6.07
CA THR A 184 -6.68 10.00 4.67
C THR A 184 -7.73 9.37 3.77
N ALA A 185 -8.02 8.07 3.92
CA ALA A 185 -9.06 7.40 3.16
C ALA A 185 -10.44 8.05 3.35
N GLN A 186 -10.76 8.46 4.58
CA GLN A 186 -12.03 9.14 4.89
C GLN A 186 -12.09 10.55 4.30
N LEU A 187 -10.99 11.30 4.27
CA LEU A 187 -10.92 12.62 3.64
C LEU A 187 -11.08 12.52 2.12
N LEU A 188 -10.48 11.53 1.49
CA LEU A 188 -10.59 11.25 0.06
C LEU A 188 -11.97 10.68 -0.33
N GLY A 189 -12.84 10.38 0.65
CA GLY A 189 -14.15 9.82 0.38
C GLY A 189 -14.11 8.39 -0.14
N GLN A 190 -13.05 7.64 0.17
CA GLN A 190 -12.92 6.24 -0.23
C GLN A 190 -14.07 5.41 0.36
N TYR A 191 -14.78 4.73 -0.51
CA TYR A 191 -15.99 3.99 -0.16
C TYR A 191 -16.18 2.79 -1.09
N VAL A 192 -16.61 1.69 -0.53
CA VAL A 192 -16.94 0.45 -1.25
C VAL A 192 -18.43 0.17 -1.05
N SER A 193 -19.11 -0.30 -2.11
CA SER A 193 -20.49 -0.76 -1.99
C SER A 193 -20.60 -1.88 -0.97
N PRO A 194 -21.62 -1.87 -0.08
CA PRO A 194 -21.89 -3.02 0.80
C PRO A 194 -22.15 -4.31 0.03
N ASP A 195 -22.76 -4.21 -1.15
CA ASP A 195 -23.07 -5.38 -1.99
C ASP A 195 -21.76 -6.04 -2.53
N ASP A 196 -20.75 -5.21 -2.87
CA ASP A 196 -19.46 -5.72 -3.29
C ASP A 196 -18.61 -6.26 -2.13
N ALA A 197 -18.91 -5.82 -0.90
CA ALA A 197 -18.22 -6.24 0.31
C ALA A 197 -18.84 -7.47 1.00
N ALA A 198 -19.98 -7.94 0.51
CA ALA A 198 -20.70 -9.11 1.03
C ALA A 198 -20.15 -10.39 0.41
#